data_5a9063d2a6a3a4e25fc5e2b1ad8d6ce1
#
_entry.id   5a9063d2a6a3a4e25fc5e2b1ad8d6ce1
#
_cell.length_a   1.000
_cell.length_b   1.000
_cell.length_c   1.000
_cell.angle_alpha   90.00
_cell.angle_beta   90.00
_cell.angle_gamma   90.00
#
_symmetry.space_group_name_H-M   'P 1'
#
loop_
_entity.id
_entity.type
_entity.pdbx_description
1 polymer ?
#
loop_
_entity_poly.entity_id
_entity_poly.type
_entity_poly.pdbx_seq_one_letter_code
_entity_poly.pdbx_strand_id
1 'polypeptide(L)'
;MIIAGVGGQGNVLASQILGQMLVTEDYFVTIGETYGLSQRGGSVMSHLRISMKDQFSPLIPKGTCDFVMGLEPTEALRVLQQFGNPDVCLLINTRPIYPMDVIAGNAVYPEVKAVLEKVHNLSHRVWTINATEIALEMGDPIFSNMVMIGALSVLDLLPLNRPGFQEVIEDLLPAKRLSSNLDAFDRGKEAIKEHTL
;
A
#
# COMPACT_ATOMS: atom_id res chain seq x y z
N MET A 1 -9.69 -4.40 -0.47
CA MET A 1 -8.32 -4.21 0.07
C MET A 1 -8.21 -2.89 0.84
N ILE A 2 -7.23 -2.75 1.71
CA ILE A 2 -6.92 -1.49 2.41
C ILE A 2 -5.47 -1.10 2.12
N ILE A 3 -5.23 0.17 1.77
CA ILE A 3 -3.90 0.76 1.73
C ILE A 3 -3.69 1.52 3.03
N ALA A 4 -2.65 1.18 3.79
CA ALA A 4 -2.38 1.75 5.10
C ALA A 4 -1.01 2.43 5.14
N GLY A 5 -0.94 3.63 5.68
CA GLY A 5 0.31 4.36 5.82
C GLY A 5 0.15 5.63 6.63
N VAL A 6 1.17 6.46 6.60
CA VAL A 6 1.15 7.78 7.23
C VAL A 6 0.95 8.89 6.21
N GLY A 7 0.43 10.03 6.64
CA GLY A 7 0.22 11.19 5.79
C GLY A 7 1.51 11.64 5.11
N GLY A 8 1.47 11.75 3.77
CA GLY A 8 2.62 12.08 2.93
C GLY A 8 3.20 10.91 2.13
N GLN A 9 2.82 9.66 2.39
CA GLN A 9 3.29 8.49 1.63
C GLN A 9 2.57 8.26 0.30
N GLY A 10 1.55 9.07 -0.04
CA GLY A 10 0.82 8.96 -1.30
C GLY A 10 -0.23 7.85 -1.33
N ASN A 11 -0.83 7.51 -0.17
CA ASN A 11 -1.94 6.55 -0.06
C ASN A 11 -3.07 6.87 -1.05
N VAL A 12 -3.51 8.14 -1.08
CA VAL A 12 -4.60 8.60 -1.94
C VAL A 12 -4.25 8.44 -3.41
N LEU A 13 -3.02 8.79 -3.81
CA LEU A 13 -2.59 8.61 -5.19
C LEU A 13 -2.52 7.13 -5.56
N ALA A 14 -2.01 6.28 -4.67
CA ALA A 14 -1.96 4.83 -4.90
C ALA A 14 -3.37 4.24 -5.05
N SER A 15 -4.33 4.65 -4.20
CA SER A 15 -5.71 4.19 -4.28
C SER A 15 -6.39 4.62 -5.59
N GLN A 16 -6.14 5.86 -6.04
CA GLN A 16 -6.67 6.36 -7.31
C GLN A 16 -6.10 5.60 -8.51
N ILE A 17 -4.77 5.39 -8.56
CA ILE A 17 -4.12 4.65 -9.64
C ILE A 17 -4.67 3.22 -9.70
N LEU A 18 -4.67 2.49 -8.58
CA LEU A 18 -5.19 1.12 -8.53
C LEU A 18 -6.68 1.08 -8.89
N GLY A 19 -7.46 2.05 -8.41
CA GLY A 19 -8.88 2.14 -8.73
C GLY A 19 -9.13 2.32 -10.23
N GLN A 20 -8.40 3.21 -10.89
CA GLN A 20 -8.53 3.44 -12.33
C GLN A 20 -8.06 2.23 -13.14
N MET A 21 -6.91 1.63 -12.79
CA MET A 21 -6.44 0.40 -13.46
C MET A 21 -7.49 -0.72 -13.41
N LEU A 22 -8.19 -0.88 -12.27
CA LEU A 22 -9.21 -1.91 -12.13
C LEU A 22 -10.52 -1.57 -12.85
N VAL A 23 -10.86 -0.29 -12.95
CA VAL A 23 -12.03 0.16 -13.73
C VAL A 23 -11.82 -0.09 -15.23
N THR A 24 -10.60 0.07 -15.76
CA THR A 24 -10.30 -0.29 -17.15
C THR A 24 -10.37 -1.80 -17.44
N GLU A 25 -10.31 -2.63 -16.40
CA GLU A 25 -10.49 -4.10 -16.45
C GLU A 25 -11.92 -4.53 -16.06
N ASP A 26 -12.91 -3.63 -16.23
CA ASP A 26 -14.34 -3.86 -15.99
C ASP A 26 -14.72 -4.18 -14.52
N TYR A 27 -13.91 -3.78 -13.54
CA TYR A 27 -14.27 -3.89 -12.13
C TYR A 27 -15.05 -2.68 -11.64
N PHE A 28 -16.04 -2.90 -10.79
CA PHE A 28 -16.63 -1.87 -9.94
C PHE A 28 -15.66 -1.56 -8.80
N VAL A 29 -15.23 -0.31 -8.68
CA VAL A 29 -14.33 0.13 -7.61
C VAL A 29 -14.96 1.29 -6.84
N THR A 30 -15.01 1.16 -5.52
CA THR A 30 -15.40 2.26 -4.63
C THR A 30 -14.28 2.55 -3.67
N ILE A 31 -13.84 3.81 -3.60
CA ILE A 31 -12.76 4.25 -2.72
C ILE A 31 -13.35 5.05 -1.56
N GLY A 32 -12.93 4.70 -0.34
CA GLY A 32 -13.23 5.44 0.88
C GLY A 32 -11.95 5.80 1.60
N GLU A 33 -11.78 7.09 1.93
CA GLU A 33 -10.60 7.58 2.62
C GLU A 33 -10.89 7.88 4.09
N THR A 34 -10.02 7.42 4.98
CA THR A 34 -10.06 7.77 6.40
C THR A 34 -8.74 8.39 6.84
N TYR A 35 -8.83 9.55 7.46
CA TYR A 35 -7.67 10.31 7.92
C TYR A 35 -7.66 10.37 9.44
N GLY A 36 -6.46 10.21 10.03
CA GLY A 36 -6.25 10.54 11.44
C GLY A 36 -6.35 12.05 11.69
N LEU A 37 -6.43 12.44 12.95
CA LEU A 37 -6.55 13.85 13.37
C LEU A 37 -5.37 14.74 12.97
N SER A 38 -4.22 14.16 12.63
CA SER A 38 -3.02 14.87 12.20
C SER A 38 -2.90 14.90 10.68
N GLN A 39 -2.78 16.10 10.09
CA GLN A 39 -2.62 16.28 8.64
C GLN A 39 -1.26 15.82 8.09
N ARG A 40 -0.22 15.74 8.94
CA ARG A 40 1.12 15.22 8.58
C ARG A 40 1.56 14.21 9.61
N GLY A 41 2.01 13.04 9.14
CA GLY A 41 2.46 11.95 10.01
C GLY A 41 1.33 11.23 10.77
N GLY A 42 0.06 11.56 10.52
CA GLY A 42 -1.10 10.81 11.05
C GLY A 42 -1.41 9.58 10.20
N SER A 43 -2.10 8.61 10.82
CA SER A 43 -2.58 7.41 10.13
C SER A 43 -3.52 7.77 8.98
N VAL A 44 -3.30 7.16 7.82
CA VAL A 44 -4.16 7.29 6.64
C VAL A 44 -4.51 5.89 6.15
N MET A 45 -5.80 5.65 5.90
CA MET A 45 -6.29 4.41 5.31
C MET A 45 -7.15 4.72 4.09
N SER A 46 -6.86 4.04 2.98
CA SER A 46 -7.68 4.06 1.77
C SER A 46 -8.33 2.68 1.62
N HIS A 47 -9.66 2.64 1.74
CA HIS A 47 -10.46 1.43 1.52
C HIS A 47 -10.80 1.33 0.04
N LEU A 48 -10.45 0.24 -0.62
CA LEU A 48 -10.84 -0.07 -2.00
C LEU A 48 -11.76 -1.29 -1.98
N ARG A 49 -13.03 -1.06 -2.29
CA ARG A 49 -14.03 -2.13 -2.51
C ARG A 49 -14.03 -2.46 -3.99
N ILE A 50 -13.61 -3.68 -4.31
CA ILE A 50 -13.39 -4.15 -5.68
C ILE A 50 -14.35 -5.32 -5.94
N SER A 51 -15.10 -5.29 -7.04
CA SER A 51 -16.06 -6.32 -7.36
C SER A 51 -16.29 -6.43 -8.88
N MET A 52 -16.52 -7.64 -9.37
CA MET A 52 -16.94 -7.88 -10.76
C MET A 52 -18.46 -7.83 -10.95
N LYS A 53 -19.24 -7.68 -9.88
CA LYS A 53 -20.70 -7.84 -9.95
C LYS A 53 -21.46 -6.56 -9.59
N ASP A 54 -21.11 -5.96 -8.46
CA ASP A 54 -21.88 -4.85 -7.89
C ASP A 54 -20.97 -3.79 -7.27
N GLN A 55 -21.48 -2.57 -7.17
CA GLN A 55 -20.85 -1.49 -6.43
C GLN A 55 -21.20 -1.57 -4.95
N PHE A 56 -20.21 -1.51 -4.08
CA PHE A 56 -20.36 -1.54 -2.63
C PHE A 56 -20.19 -0.17 -2.00
N SER A 57 -20.66 -0.02 -0.76
CA SER A 57 -20.34 1.15 0.08
C SER A 57 -18.84 1.26 0.31
N PRO A 58 -18.26 2.47 0.49
CA PRO A 58 -16.82 2.67 0.44
C PRO A 58 -16.04 1.99 1.56
N LEU A 59 -16.61 1.84 2.76
CA LEU A 59 -15.85 1.29 3.89
C LEU A 59 -15.95 -0.24 3.96
N ILE A 60 -14.79 -0.87 4.15
CA ILE A 60 -14.69 -2.31 4.43
C ILE A 60 -15.12 -2.54 5.88
N PRO A 61 -16.02 -3.50 6.16
CA PRO A 61 -16.39 -3.84 7.53
C PRO A 61 -15.21 -4.42 8.32
N LYS A 62 -15.23 -4.27 9.64
CA LYS A 62 -14.22 -4.85 10.53
C LYS A 62 -14.15 -6.36 10.35
N GLY A 63 -12.94 -6.91 10.34
CA GLY A 63 -12.70 -8.34 10.22
C GLY A 63 -12.99 -8.95 8.83
N THR A 64 -13.12 -8.12 7.77
CA THR A 64 -13.47 -8.63 6.43
C THR A 64 -12.55 -8.15 5.32
N CYS A 65 -11.35 -7.69 5.66
CA CYS A 65 -10.38 -7.26 4.67
C CYS A 65 -9.65 -8.46 4.06
N ASP A 66 -9.67 -8.61 2.74
CA ASP A 66 -8.98 -9.71 2.04
C ASP A 66 -7.50 -9.43 1.83
N PHE A 67 -7.13 -8.14 1.64
CA PHE A 67 -5.77 -7.74 1.34
C PHE A 67 -5.41 -6.38 1.95
N VAL A 68 -4.20 -6.29 2.52
CA VAL A 68 -3.63 -5.02 3.02
C VAL A 68 -2.33 -4.70 2.28
N MET A 69 -2.24 -3.49 1.73
CA MET A 69 -0.99 -2.90 1.25
C MET A 69 -0.49 -1.90 2.30
N GLY A 70 0.50 -2.31 3.09
CA GLY A 70 1.09 -1.50 4.15
C GLY A 70 2.27 -0.68 3.63
N LEU A 71 2.11 0.63 3.54
CA LEU A 71 3.21 1.54 3.19
C LEU A 71 4.12 1.82 4.39
N GLU A 72 3.67 1.46 5.61
CA GLU A 72 4.40 1.60 6.86
C GLU A 72 4.07 0.43 7.82
N PRO A 73 5.08 -0.16 8.52
CA PRO A 73 4.86 -1.40 9.29
C PRO A 73 3.84 -1.31 10.41
N THR A 74 3.86 -0.25 11.22
CA THR A 74 2.93 -0.12 12.35
C THR A 74 1.52 0.19 11.90
N GLU A 75 1.35 0.92 10.80
CA GLU A 75 0.03 1.19 10.22
C GLU A 75 -0.58 -0.07 9.60
N ALA A 76 0.23 -0.93 8.95
CA ALA A 76 -0.22 -2.24 8.48
C ALA A 76 -0.72 -3.11 9.65
N LEU A 77 0.04 -3.20 10.75
CA LEU A 77 -0.37 -3.95 11.94
C LEU A 77 -1.66 -3.39 12.55
N ARG A 78 -1.82 -2.06 12.60
CA ARG A 78 -3.03 -1.39 13.10
C ARG A 78 -4.27 -1.74 12.28
N VAL A 79 -4.13 -1.76 10.95
CA VAL A 79 -5.21 -2.17 10.05
C VAL A 79 -5.56 -3.64 10.23
N LEU A 80 -4.56 -4.52 10.35
CA LEU A 80 -4.78 -5.94 10.61
C LEU A 80 -5.58 -6.19 11.89
N GLN A 81 -5.25 -5.51 12.98
CA GLN A 81 -5.95 -5.67 14.25
C GLN A 81 -7.43 -5.29 14.17
N GLN A 82 -7.80 -4.39 13.26
CA GLN A 82 -9.16 -3.89 13.15
C GLN A 82 -9.95 -4.54 12.02
N PHE A 83 -9.33 -4.79 10.87
CA PHE A 83 -9.98 -5.21 9.64
C PHE A 83 -9.54 -6.59 9.16
N GLY A 84 -8.44 -7.14 9.69
CA GLY A 84 -7.91 -8.44 9.33
C GLY A 84 -8.82 -9.61 9.74
N ASN A 85 -8.59 -10.74 9.11
CA ASN A 85 -9.18 -12.03 9.40
C ASN A 85 -8.12 -13.12 9.13
N PRO A 86 -8.35 -14.40 9.44
CA PRO A 86 -7.35 -15.47 9.26
C PRO A 86 -6.86 -15.66 7.82
N ASP A 87 -7.64 -15.25 6.82
CA ASP A 87 -7.34 -15.41 5.39
C ASP A 87 -6.71 -14.17 4.76
N VAL A 88 -6.52 -13.09 5.53
CA VAL A 88 -5.99 -11.83 5.01
C VAL A 88 -4.56 -11.99 4.51
N CYS A 89 -4.28 -11.44 3.32
CA CYS A 89 -2.94 -11.37 2.74
C CYS A 89 -2.38 -9.95 2.81
N LEU A 90 -1.05 -9.82 2.87
CA LEU A 90 -0.38 -8.51 2.96
C LEU A 90 0.80 -8.38 2.02
N LEU A 91 0.93 -7.18 1.46
CA LEU A 91 2.18 -6.64 0.93
C LEU A 91 2.62 -5.48 1.84
N ILE A 92 3.83 -5.52 2.36
CA ILE A 92 4.29 -4.54 3.35
C ILE A 92 5.66 -3.95 3.01
N ASN A 93 5.72 -2.61 3.01
CA ASN A 93 6.99 -1.89 3.00
C ASN A 93 7.63 -1.99 4.39
N THR A 94 8.87 -2.46 4.46
CA THR A 94 9.56 -2.71 5.73
C THR A 94 10.18 -1.47 6.37
N ARG A 95 10.22 -0.34 5.67
CA ARG A 95 10.83 0.91 6.17
C ARG A 95 9.86 1.64 7.12
N PRO A 96 10.24 1.87 8.40
CA PRO A 96 9.42 2.65 9.32
C PRO A 96 9.45 4.14 8.99
N ILE A 97 8.36 4.84 9.29
CA ILE A 97 8.30 6.30 9.37
C ILE A 97 8.02 6.67 10.83
N TYR A 98 9.00 7.30 11.46
CA TYR A 98 8.90 7.63 12.88
C TYR A 98 7.93 8.79 13.11
N PRO A 99 6.91 8.60 13.98
CA PRO A 99 6.04 9.68 14.43
C PRO A 99 6.82 10.78 15.16
N MET A 100 6.25 11.98 15.20
CA MET A 100 6.90 13.13 15.86
C MET A 100 7.25 12.86 17.32
N ASP A 101 6.39 12.14 18.05
CA ASP A 101 6.65 11.78 19.46
C ASP A 101 7.88 10.87 19.62
N VAL A 102 8.12 9.98 18.64
CA VAL A 102 9.33 9.15 18.61
C VAL A 102 10.57 10.02 18.30
N ILE A 103 10.46 10.92 17.33
CA ILE A 103 11.55 11.83 16.95
C ILE A 103 11.89 12.77 18.12
N ALA A 104 10.87 13.22 18.86
CA ALA A 104 11.04 14.07 20.04
C ALA A 104 11.53 13.31 21.30
N GLY A 105 11.65 11.98 21.25
CA GLY A 105 12.05 11.16 22.38
C GLY A 105 10.95 10.89 23.42
N ASN A 106 9.70 11.25 23.15
CA ASN A 106 8.57 11.06 24.03
C ASN A 106 7.95 9.65 23.93
N ALA A 107 8.27 8.90 22.88
CA ALA A 107 7.82 7.54 22.63
C ALA A 107 8.92 6.69 21.99
N VAL A 108 8.78 5.36 22.08
CA VAL A 108 9.69 4.41 21.45
C VAL A 108 8.95 3.73 20.29
N TYR A 109 9.54 3.73 19.11
CA TYR A 109 9.04 2.94 17.99
C TYR A 109 9.36 1.45 18.25
N PRO A 110 8.40 0.54 18.06
CA PRO A 110 8.64 -0.89 18.25
C PRO A 110 9.69 -1.40 17.25
N GLU A 111 10.45 -2.42 17.62
CA GLU A 111 11.36 -3.07 16.66
C GLU A 111 10.60 -3.56 15.43
N VAL A 112 11.07 -3.19 14.23
CA VAL A 112 10.44 -3.56 12.96
C VAL A 112 10.28 -5.08 12.85
N LYS A 113 11.29 -5.85 13.28
CA LYS A 113 11.24 -7.31 13.30
C LYS A 113 10.05 -7.82 14.12
N ALA A 114 9.85 -7.29 15.33
CA ALA A 114 8.74 -7.68 16.19
C ALA A 114 7.36 -7.28 15.60
N VAL A 115 7.29 -6.17 14.86
CA VAL A 115 6.07 -5.78 14.13
C VAL A 115 5.79 -6.77 13.01
N LEU A 116 6.79 -7.12 12.20
CA LEU A 116 6.65 -8.07 11.10
C LEU A 116 6.29 -9.48 11.59
N GLU A 117 6.86 -9.94 12.68
CA GLU A 117 6.48 -11.24 13.31
C GLU A 117 4.99 -11.23 13.72
N LYS A 118 4.49 -10.15 14.31
CA LYS A 118 3.06 -10.02 14.62
C LYS A 118 2.18 -9.99 13.39
N VAL A 119 2.61 -9.28 12.34
CA VAL A 119 1.92 -9.25 11.04
C VAL A 119 1.81 -10.66 10.47
N HIS A 120 2.89 -11.44 10.47
CA HIS A 120 2.87 -12.82 10.00
C HIS A 120 1.90 -13.69 10.80
N ASN A 121 1.88 -13.57 12.14
CA ASN A 121 1.01 -14.37 13.00
C ASN A 121 -0.48 -14.06 12.85
N LEU A 122 -0.82 -12.89 12.29
CA LEU A 122 -2.19 -12.40 12.13
C LEU A 122 -2.71 -12.52 10.69
N SER A 123 -1.93 -13.09 9.78
CA SER A 123 -2.27 -13.11 8.35
C SER A 123 -1.97 -14.47 7.72
N HIS A 124 -2.65 -14.74 6.61
CA HIS A 124 -2.46 -15.97 5.84
C HIS A 124 -1.14 -15.98 5.05
N ARG A 125 -0.83 -14.85 4.41
CA ARG A 125 0.35 -14.70 3.55
C ARG A 125 0.90 -13.28 3.58
N VAL A 126 2.22 -13.15 3.67
CA VAL A 126 2.89 -11.84 3.74
C VAL A 126 4.03 -11.78 2.73
N TRP A 127 4.02 -10.73 1.93
CA TRP A 127 5.15 -10.32 1.09
C TRP A 127 5.77 -9.06 1.66
N THR A 128 7.09 -9.01 1.67
CA THR A 128 7.85 -7.87 2.19
C THR A 128 8.72 -7.25 1.11
N ILE A 129 8.84 -5.92 1.15
CA ILE A 129 9.70 -5.15 0.25
C ILE A 129 10.23 -3.92 1.00
N ASN A 130 11.45 -3.49 0.76
CA ASN A 130 11.93 -2.17 1.20
C ASN A 130 11.72 -1.14 0.07
N ALA A 131 10.45 -0.81 -0.20
CA ALA A 131 10.07 0.09 -1.28
C ALA A 131 10.66 1.50 -1.12
N THR A 132 10.83 1.95 0.12
CA THR A 132 11.43 3.27 0.39
C THR A 132 12.91 3.31 0.02
N GLU A 133 13.67 2.24 0.27
CA GLU A 133 15.10 2.19 -0.12
C GLU A 133 15.24 2.22 -1.65
N ILE A 134 14.44 1.42 -2.35
CA ILE A 134 14.39 1.42 -3.81
C ILE A 134 14.08 2.83 -4.34
N ALA A 135 13.12 3.52 -3.75
CA ALA A 135 12.76 4.88 -4.13
C ALA A 135 13.89 5.89 -3.85
N LEU A 136 14.61 5.74 -2.73
CA LEU A 136 15.77 6.58 -2.39
C LEU A 136 16.94 6.37 -3.37
N GLU A 137 17.19 5.14 -3.83
CA GLU A 137 18.16 4.86 -4.90
C GLU A 137 17.79 5.54 -6.23
N MET A 138 16.49 5.79 -6.46
CA MET A 138 15.97 6.56 -7.59
C MET A 138 16.03 8.08 -7.38
N GLY A 139 16.44 8.52 -6.18
CA GLY A 139 16.65 9.92 -5.81
C GLY A 139 15.52 10.60 -5.05
N ASP A 140 14.34 9.96 -4.88
CA ASP A 140 13.22 10.56 -4.13
C ASP A 140 12.31 9.49 -3.52
N PRO A 141 12.10 9.49 -2.18
CA PRO A 141 11.20 8.54 -1.50
C PRO A 141 9.74 8.62 -1.96
N ILE A 142 9.35 9.66 -2.70
CA ILE A 142 7.99 9.81 -3.26
C ILE A 142 7.61 8.66 -4.19
N PHE A 143 8.57 7.98 -4.79
CA PHE A 143 8.33 6.85 -5.69
C PHE A 143 7.97 5.54 -4.97
N SER A 144 8.04 5.49 -3.63
CA SER A 144 7.82 4.26 -2.86
C SER A 144 6.41 3.66 -3.08
N ASN A 145 5.39 4.48 -3.25
CA ASN A 145 4.04 3.99 -3.56
C ASN A 145 3.95 3.35 -4.96
N MET A 146 4.69 3.85 -5.96
CA MET A 146 4.75 3.24 -7.30
C MET A 146 5.51 1.91 -7.28
N VAL A 147 6.58 1.83 -6.50
CA VAL A 147 7.29 0.57 -6.23
C VAL A 147 6.34 -0.46 -5.61
N MET A 148 5.51 -0.03 -4.63
CA MET A 148 4.52 -0.91 -4.01
C MET A 148 3.44 -1.39 -4.99
N ILE A 149 2.97 -0.53 -5.90
CA ILE A 149 2.02 -0.93 -6.94
C ILE A 149 2.66 -1.93 -7.91
N GLY A 150 3.90 -1.71 -8.31
CA GLY A 150 4.66 -2.66 -9.11
C GLY A 150 4.83 -4.02 -8.44
N ALA A 151 5.18 -4.03 -7.16
CA ALA A 151 5.26 -5.26 -6.37
C ALA A 151 3.90 -5.98 -6.27
N LEU A 152 2.80 -5.24 -6.09
CA LEU A 152 1.44 -5.82 -6.06
C LEU A 152 1.06 -6.48 -7.39
N SER A 153 1.51 -5.92 -8.52
CA SER A 153 1.12 -6.41 -9.86
C SER A 153 1.64 -7.81 -10.20
N VAL A 154 2.60 -8.35 -9.46
CA VAL A 154 3.15 -9.70 -9.68
C VAL A 154 2.66 -10.74 -8.68
N LEU A 155 1.73 -10.37 -7.80
CA LEU A 155 1.16 -11.29 -6.80
C LEU A 155 -0.02 -12.12 -7.34
N ASP A 156 -0.45 -11.87 -8.57
CA ASP A 156 -1.59 -12.53 -9.25
C ASP A 156 -2.93 -12.47 -8.48
N LEU A 157 -3.08 -11.43 -7.64
CA LEU A 157 -4.29 -11.22 -6.84
C LEU A 157 -5.31 -10.33 -7.55
N LEU A 158 -4.84 -9.44 -8.42
CA LEU A 158 -5.63 -8.47 -9.17
C LEU A 158 -5.07 -8.37 -10.60
N PRO A 159 -5.87 -8.03 -11.62
CA PRO A 159 -5.43 -7.93 -13.01
C PRO A 159 -4.64 -6.64 -13.26
N LEU A 160 -3.58 -6.44 -12.53
CA LEU A 160 -2.70 -5.28 -12.64
C LEU A 160 -1.56 -5.57 -13.60
N ASN A 161 -1.36 -4.69 -14.57
CA ASN A 161 -0.29 -4.84 -15.55
C ASN A 161 0.39 -3.51 -15.86
N ARG A 162 1.60 -3.58 -16.44
CA ARG A 162 2.39 -2.39 -16.76
C ARG A 162 1.75 -1.46 -17.80
N PRO A 163 1.13 -1.96 -18.89
CA PRO A 163 0.43 -1.09 -19.85
C PRO A 163 -0.71 -0.30 -19.20
N GLY A 164 -1.57 -0.95 -18.42
CA GLY A 164 -2.65 -0.28 -17.69
C GLY A 164 -2.14 0.73 -16.66
N PHE A 165 -1.03 0.42 -15.97
CA PHE A 165 -0.38 1.38 -15.08
C PHE A 165 0.12 2.61 -15.86
N GLN A 166 0.77 2.40 -17.02
CA GLN A 166 1.25 3.50 -17.85
C GLN A 166 0.11 4.40 -18.32
N GLU A 167 -0.96 3.85 -18.85
CA GLU A 167 -2.14 4.59 -19.31
C GLU A 167 -2.70 5.48 -18.19
N VAL A 168 -2.88 4.93 -17.00
CA VAL A 168 -3.42 5.67 -15.86
C VAL A 168 -2.48 6.78 -15.39
N ILE A 169 -1.18 6.56 -15.33
CA ILE A 169 -0.27 7.61 -14.87
C ILE A 169 -0.03 8.70 -15.93
N GLU A 170 -0.20 8.41 -17.21
CA GLU A 170 -0.19 9.41 -18.29
C GLU A 170 -1.31 10.44 -18.11
N ASP A 171 -2.48 10.00 -17.65
CA ASP A 171 -3.62 10.87 -17.38
C ASP A 171 -3.51 11.63 -16.05
N LEU A 172 -2.95 11.01 -15.02
CA LEU A 172 -2.93 11.55 -13.66
C LEU A 172 -1.71 12.43 -13.36
N LEU A 173 -0.57 12.20 -14.02
CA LEU A 173 0.70 12.83 -13.67
C LEU A 173 1.28 13.65 -14.83
N PRO A 174 2.05 14.70 -14.51
CA PRO A 174 2.77 15.45 -15.53
C PRO A 174 3.73 14.57 -16.34
N ALA A 175 3.76 14.72 -17.66
CA ALA A 175 4.57 13.93 -18.60
C ALA A 175 6.06 13.77 -18.19
N LYS A 176 6.65 14.82 -17.59
CA LYS A 176 8.03 14.79 -17.08
C LYS A 176 8.30 13.76 -15.98
N ARG A 177 7.25 13.24 -15.33
CA ARG A 177 7.35 12.23 -14.26
C ARG A 177 7.07 10.82 -14.75
N LEU A 178 6.63 10.65 -15.99
CA LEU A 178 6.20 9.37 -16.52
C LEU A 178 7.31 8.31 -16.43
N SER A 179 8.48 8.58 -17.01
CA SER A 179 9.59 7.62 -17.05
C SER A 179 10.04 7.15 -15.66
N SER A 180 10.14 8.08 -14.69
CA SER A 180 10.56 7.74 -13.33
C SER A 180 9.51 6.90 -12.59
N ASN A 181 8.22 7.14 -12.82
CA ASN A 181 7.16 6.33 -12.21
C ASN A 181 7.08 4.93 -12.85
N LEU A 182 7.33 4.80 -14.15
CA LEU A 182 7.44 3.50 -14.82
C LEU A 182 8.65 2.70 -14.32
N ASP A 183 9.82 3.35 -14.15
CA ASP A 183 11.01 2.71 -13.56
C ASP A 183 10.73 2.24 -12.11
N ALA A 184 10.04 3.05 -11.31
CA ALA A 184 9.64 2.68 -9.96
C ALA A 184 8.74 1.44 -9.92
N PHE A 185 7.75 1.39 -10.81
CA PHE A 185 6.88 0.24 -10.97
C PHE A 185 7.66 -1.03 -11.35
N ASP A 186 8.55 -0.92 -12.36
CA ASP A 186 9.34 -2.05 -12.85
C ASP A 186 10.29 -2.58 -11.75
N ARG A 187 10.97 -1.70 -10.99
CA ARG A 187 11.78 -2.09 -9.83
C ARG A 187 10.97 -2.77 -8.72
N GLY A 188 9.74 -2.34 -8.51
CA GLY A 188 8.83 -2.99 -7.56
C GLY A 188 8.52 -4.42 -7.95
N LYS A 189 8.28 -4.69 -9.23
CA LYS A 189 8.07 -6.05 -9.77
C LYS A 189 9.26 -6.97 -9.52
N GLU A 190 10.48 -6.45 -9.69
CA GLU A 190 11.71 -7.22 -9.57
C GLU A 190 12.12 -7.51 -8.13
N ALA A 191 11.72 -6.63 -7.20
CA ALA A 191 12.22 -6.65 -5.83
C ALA A 191 11.37 -7.47 -4.85
N ILE A 192 10.19 -7.95 -5.26
CA ILE A 192 9.27 -8.65 -4.37
C ILE A 192 9.87 -9.96 -3.86
N LYS A 193 9.80 -10.16 -2.56
CA LYS A 193 10.20 -11.41 -1.90
C LYS A 193 9.03 -11.94 -1.09
N GLU A 194 8.75 -13.21 -1.25
CA GLU A 194 7.84 -13.91 -0.37
C GLU A 194 8.60 -14.38 0.88
N HIS A 195 8.13 -13.95 2.05
CA HIS A 195 8.56 -14.53 3.32
C HIS A 195 7.58 -15.65 3.69
N THR A 196 7.98 -16.87 3.39
CA THR A 196 7.40 -18.05 4.03
C THR A 196 8.24 -18.29 5.29
N LEU A 197 7.66 -18.09 6.47
CA LEU A 197 8.24 -18.56 7.73
C LEU A 197 7.92 -20.03 7.92
#